data_7b4e59ad8bda0bef94f0dd5809b0d277
#
_entry.id   7b4e59ad8bda0bef94f0dd5809b0d277
#
_cell.length_a   1.000
_cell.length_b   1.000
_cell.length_c   1.000
_cell.angle_alpha   90.00
_cell.angle_beta   90.00
_cell.angle_gamma   90.00
#
_symmetry.space_group_name_H-M   'P 1'
#
loop_
_entity.id
_entity.type
_entity.pdbx_description
1 polymer ?
#
loop_
_entity_poly.entity_id
_entity_poly.type
_entity_poly.pdbx_seq_one_letter_code
_entity_poly.pdbx_strand_id
1 'polypeptide(L)'
;NIYVGKDAYLELLKDNNVDAVVIATPAYAHPFIFEAAVKAHKHVYCEKPAAPDAYGALRMIKAAQGVKDLSLVMGFQVRHSSAFDEMIRRVHNGDIGRIVAAQLYYNAGGGGGAKPAVEDDEFRIRHHFQYLELSGGTLNDQAVHMMDICREVLQANPLYAMGHSSRKGVKCEYGNFNTNYQILYKYPEDINVMVQQTSVGAATGGVVARFFGENGTAEAKYSGGVFITGPNKWDSGIDNALGDADTNK
;
A
#
# COMPACT_ATOMS: atom_id res chain seq x y z
N ASN A 1 -25.16 -16.67 6.43
CA ASN A 1 -25.39 -15.99 7.72
C ASN A 1 -24.88 -14.55 7.61
N ILE A 2 -25.54 -13.63 8.32
CA ILE A 2 -25.13 -12.22 8.46
C ILE A 2 -24.91 -11.97 9.94
N TYR A 3 -23.72 -11.48 10.28
CA TYR A 3 -23.36 -11.08 11.64
C TYR A 3 -23.17 -9.58 11.65
N VAL A 4 -23.67 -8.88 12.65
CA VAL A 4 -23.67 -7.41 12.73
C VAL A 4 -23.10 -6.94 14.06
N GLY A 5 -22.34 -5.85 14.04
CA GLY A 5 -21.76 -5.22 15.21
C GLY A 5 -20.23 -5.33 15.24
N LYS A 6 -19.62 -4.65 16.20
CA LYS A 6 -18.13 -4.54 16.30
C LYS A 6 -17.42 -5.87 16.50
N ASP A 7 -18.11 -6.84 17.12
CA ASP A 7 -17.56 -8.17 17.44
C ASP A 7 -18.10 -9.26 16.49
N ALA A 8 -18.80 -8.87 15.42
CA ALA A 8 -19.41 -9.79 14.44
C ALA A 8 -18.41 -10.78 13.84
N TYR A 9 -17.17 -10.34 13.63
CA TYR A 9 -16.09 -11.21 13.11
C TYR A 9 -15.77 -12.38 14.06
N LEU A 10 -15.90 -12.21 15.38
CA LEU A 10 -15.66 -13.29 16.35
C LEU A 10 -16.71 -14.39 16.21
N GLU A 11 -17.96 -14.05 15.92
CA GLU A 11 -19.00 -15.05 15.67
C GLU A 11 -18.79 -15.76 14.33
N LEU A 12 -18.40 -15.01 13.27
CA LEU A 12 -18.05 -15.59 11.98
C LEU A 12 -16.91 -16.61 12.12
N LEU A 13 -15.88 -16.28 12.88
CA LEU A 13 -14.70 -17.14 13.04
C LEU A 13 -14.98 -18.45 13.80
N LYS A 14 -16.10 -18.56 14.54
CA LYS A 14 -16.54 -19.81 15.19
C LYS A 14 -17.18 -20.79 14.22
N ASP A 15 -17.58 -20.35 13.03
CA ASP A 15 -18.23 -21.23 12.06
C ASP A 15 -17.19 -22.19 11.44
N ASN A 16 -17.40 -23.49 11.65
CA ASN A 16 -16.54 -24.54 11.15
C ASN A 16 -16.64 -24.75 9.62
N ASN A 17 -17.65 -24.15 8.97
CA ASN A 17 -17.80 -24.20 7.51
C ASN A 17 -17.06 -23.05 6.82
N VAL A 18 -16.39 -22.19 7.56
CA VAL A 18 -15.56 -21.09 7.03
C VAL A 18 -14.10 -21.51 7.13
N ASP A 19 -13.43 -21.70 6.00
CA ASP A 19 -12.00 -22.03 5.93
C ASP A 19 -11.13 -20.79 5.73
N ALA A 20 -11.66 -19.75 5.06
CA ALA A 20 -10.93 -18.54 4.71
C ALA A 20 -11.79 -17.29 4.96
N VAL A 21 -11.13 -16.20 5.30
CA VAL A 21 -11.77 -14.90 5.52
C VAL A 21 -11.11 -13.81 4.68
N VAL A 22 -11.95 -12.89 4.18
CA VAL A 22 -11.52 -11.63 3.56
C VAL A 22 -11.75 -10.51 4.56
N ILE A 23 -10.68 -9.79 4.90
CA ILE A 23 -10.73 -8.62 5.79
C ILE A 23 -10.67 -7.37 4.93
N ALA A 24 -11.79 -6.67 4.78
CA ALA A 24 -11.92 -5.43 4.01
C ALA A 24 -12.57 -4.32 4.86
N THR A 25 -12.22 -4.29 6.12
CA THR A 25 -12.65 -3.26 7.09
C THR A 25 -11.72 -2.04 7.01
N PRO A 26 -12.03 -0.93 7.70
CA PRO A 26 -11.04 0.13 7.89
C PRO A 26 -9.76 -0.36 8.57
N ALA A 27 -8.61 0.23 8.20
CA ALA A 27 -7.27 -0.23 8.58
C ALA A 27 -7.07 -0.43 10.09
N TYR A 28 -7.70 0.38 10.92
CA TYR A 28 -7.57 0.24 12.39
C TYR A 28 -8.07 -1.09 12.93
N ALA A 29 -9.00 -1.74 12.23
CA ALA A 29 -9.57 -3.02 12.64
C ALA A 29 -8.76 -4.24 12.14
N HIS A 30 -7.93 -4.07 11.09
CA HIS A 30 -7.19 -5.15 10.48
C HIS A 30 -6.36 -5.97 11.47
N PRO A 31 -5.53 -5.37 12.37
CA PRO A 31 -4.69 -6.17 13.28
C PRO A 31 -5.49 -7.06 14.22
N PHE A 32 -6.63 -6.58 14.72
CA PHE A 32 -7.46 -7.33 15.65
C PHE A 32 -8.16 -8.50 14.98
N ILE A 33 -8.73 -8.26 13.79
CA ILE A 33 -9.44 -9.29 13.04
C ILE A 33 -8.45 -10.32 12.50
N PHE A 34 -7.29 -9.88 11.98
CA PHE A 34 -6.23 -10.75 11.48
C PHE A 34 -5.72 -11.70 12.57
N GLU A 35 -5.37 -11.18 13.76
CA GLU A 35 -4.94 -12.00 14.88
C GLU A 35 -5.99 -13.04 15.28
N ALA A 36 -7.27 -12.62 15.34
CA ALA A 36 -8.35 -13.52 15.69
C ALA A 36 -8.56 -14.61 14.63
N ALA A 37 -8.45 -14.27 13.35
CA ALA A 37 -8.58 -15.20 12.23
C ALA A 37 -7.45 -16.25 12.23
N VAL A 38 -6.20 -15.81 12.39
CA VAL A 38 -5.06 -16.73 12.52
C VAL A 38 -5.21 -17.64 13.72
N LYS A 39 -5.62 -17.11 14.89
CA LYS A 39 -5.89 -17.89 16.09
C LYS A 39 -7.03 -18.89 15.91
N ALA A 40 -8.03 -18.55 15.11
CA ALA A 40 -9.14 -19.43 14.74
C ALA A 40 -8.78 -20.40 13.60
N HIS A 41 -7.51 -20.43 13.18
CA HIS A 41 -6.99 -21.31 12.14
C HIS A 41 -7.66 -21.13 10.77
N LYS A 42 -7.89 -19.87 10.38
CA LYS A 42 -8.48 -19.50 9.07
C LYS A 42 -7.43 -18.94 8.13
N HIS A 43 -7.51 -19.29 6.85
CA HIS A 43 -6.79 -18.58 5.80
C HIS A 43 -7.25 -17.13 5.74
N VAL A 44 -6.36 -16.19 5.43
CA VAL A 44 -6.68 -14.76 5.46
C VAL A 44 -6.22 -14.06 4.19
N TYR A 45 -7.15 -13.36 3.54
CA TYR A 45 -6.85 -12.27 2.65
C TYR A 45 -7.21 -10.97 3.35
N CYS A 46 -6.23 -10.12 3.64
CA CYS A 46 -6.44 -8.84 4.32
C CYS A 46 -6.12 -7.69 3.38
N GLU A 47 -7.06 -6.75 3.21
CA GLU A 47 -6.83 -5.54 2.41
C GLU A 47 -5.72 -4.66 3.00
N LYS A 48 -5.08 -3.89 2.12
CA LYS A 48 -4.10 -2.86 2.49
C LYS A 48 -4.80 -1.62 3.10
N PRO A 49 -4.09 -0.81 3.89
CA PRO A 49 -2.80 -1.09 4.53
C PRO A 49 -2.94 -2.11 5.66
N ALA A 50 -1.87 -2.78 6.01
CA ALA A 50 -1.89 -3.80 7.06
C ALA A 50 -2.46 -3.27 8.39
N ALA A 51 -2.07 -2.05 8.75
CA ALA A 51 -2.48 -1.39 9.99
C ALA A 51 -2.32 0.14 9.82
N PRO A 52 -2.94 0.95 10.69
CA PRO A 52 -2.75 2.40 10.66
C PRO A 52 -1.37 2.82 11.17
N ASP A 53 -0.69 1.97 11.95
CA ASP A 53 0.58 2.26 12.62
C ASP A 53 1.51 1.06 12.68
N ALA A 54 2.75 1.33 13.13
CA ALA A 54 3.78 0.29 13.26
C ALA A 54 3.43 -0.75 14.34
N TYR A 55 2.73 -0.36 15.39
CA TYR A 55 2.34 -1.29 16.45
C TYR A 55 1.36 -2.34 15.94
N GLY A 56 0.32 -1.91 15.21
CA GLY A 56 -0.64 -2.80 14.57
C GLY A 56 0.03 -3.73 13.56
N ALA A 57 0.93 -3.20 12.72
CA ALA A 57 1.68 -3.99 11.76
C ALA A 57 2.56 -5.07 12.44
N LEU A 58 3.26 -4.71 13.51
CA LEU A 58 4.07 -5.66 14.28
C LEU A 58 3.22 -6.75 14.94
N ARG A 59 2.01 -6.44 15.40
CA ARG A 59 1.06 -7.45 15.90
C ARG A 59 0.72 -8.48 14.84
N MET A 60 0.41 -8.02 13.61
CA MET A 60 0.09 -8.92 12.49
C MET A 60 1.29 -9.81 12.12
N ILE A 61 2.49 -9.22 12.04
CA ILE A 61 3.74 -9.97 11.80
C ILE A 61 3.93 -11.05 12.88
N LYS A 62 3.73 -10.70 14.15
CA LYS A 62 3.85 -11.65 15.27
C LYS A 62 2.80 -12.76 15.19
N ALA A 63 1.57 -12.42 14.82
CA ALA A 63 0.50 -13.42 14.66
C ALA A 63 0.79 -14.40 13.51
N ALA A 64 1.41 -13.93 12.42
CA ALA A 64 1.79 -14.75 11.27
C ALA A 64 3.08 -15.56 11.50
N GLN A 65 3.88 -15.19 12.51
CA GLN A 65 5.20 -15.79 12.73
C GLN A 65 5.09 -17.27 13.08
N GLY A 66 5.75 -18.11 12.28
CA GLY A 66 5.77 -19.57 12.51
C GLY A 66 4.55 -20.31 11.98
N VAL A 67 3.54 -19.63 11.48
CA VAL A 67 2.37 -20.25 10.84
C VAL A 67 2.76 -20.70 9.43
N LYS A 68 2.62 -22.00 9.14
CA LYS A 68 3.04 -22.60 7.86
C LYS A 68 1.90 -23.27 7.08
N ASP A 69 0.79 -23.49 7.73
CA ASP A 69 -0.36 -24.24 7.24
C ASP A 69 -1.55 -23.34 6.86
N LEU A 70 -1.38 -22.02 6.97
CA LEU A 70 -2.36 -21.05 6.53
C LEU A 70 -1.80 -20.19 5.38
N SER A 71 -2.65 -19.87 4.41
CA SER A 71 -2.40 -18.82 3.44
C SER A 71 -2.76 -17.48 4.06
N LEU A 72 -1.76 -16.62 4.25
CA LEU A 72 -1.91 -15.28 4.80
C LEU A 72 -1.45 -14.27 3.75
N VAL A 73 -2.36 -13.50 3.19
CA VAL A 73 -2.11 -12.60 2.06
C VAL A 73 -2.51 -11.18 2.41
N MET A 74 -1.65 -10.21 2.06
CA MET A 74 -1.98 -8.78 2.05
C MET A 74 -2.41 -8.34 0.65
N GLY A 75 -3.52 -7.61 0.57
CA GLY A 75 -4.18 -7.20 -0.66
C GLY A 75 -3.48 -6.06 -1.41
N PHE A 76 -2.23 -6.26 -1.80
CA PHE A 76 -1.52 -5.33 -2.67
C PHE A 76 -1.86 -5.59 -4.14
N GLN A 77 -2.94 -4.97 -4.62
CA GLN A 77 -3.51 -5.22 -5.94
C GLN A 77 -2.49 -5.13 -7.09
N VAL A 78 -1.53 -4.22 -7.01
CA VAL A 78 -0.54 -3.99 -8.08
C VAL A 78 0.38 -5.19 -8.32
N ARG A 79 0.57 -6.03 -7.31
CA ARG A 79 1.30 -7.31 -7.45
C ARG A 79 0.63 -8.28 -8.44
N HIS A 80 -0.64 -8.05 -8.78
CA HIS A 80 -1.39 -8.87 -9.74
C HIS A 80 -1.35 -8.31 -11.16
N SER A 81 -0.67 -7.18 -11.40
CA SER A 81 -0.43 -6.68 -12.74
C SER A 81 0.69 -7.48 -13.42
N SER A 82 0.37 -8.09 -14.56
CA SER A 82 1.34 -8.83 -15.37
C SER A 82 2.49 -7.95 -15.84
N ALA A 83 2.22 -6.67 -16.10
CA ALA A 83 3.23 -5.70 -16.51
C ALA A 83 4.22 -5.39 -15.38
N PHE A 84 3.74 -5.20 -14.13
CA PHE A 84 4.62 -4.96 -12.99
C PHE A 84 5.44 -6.21 -12.64
N ASP A 85 4.83 -7.39 -12.66
CA ASP A 85 5.52 -8.66 -12.40
C ASP A 85 6.65 -8.88 -13.41
N GLU A 86 6.38 -8.71 -14.71
CA GLU A 86 7.39 -8.86 -15.75
C GLU A 86 8.50 -7.80 -15.63
N MET A 87 8.18 -6.54 -15.30
CA MET A 87 9.19 -5.51 -15.04
C MET A 87 10.10 -5.92 -13.88
N ILE A 88 9.52 -6.37 -12.76
CA ILE A 88 10.29 -6.81 -11.58
C ILE A 88 11.20 -7.97 -11.95
N ARG A 89 10.68 -8.97 -12.67
CA ARG A 89 11.46 -10.12 -13.14
C ARG A 89 12.65 -9.68 -14.02
N ARG A 90 12.45 -8.72 -14.92
CA ARG A 90 13.51 -8.18 -15.79
C ARG A 90 14.56 -7.41 -15.00
N VAL A 91 14.14 -6.63 -14.03
CA VAL A 91 15.08 -5.91 -13.13
C VAL A 91 15.93 -6.91 -12.36
N HIS A 92 15.35 -7.97 -11.81
CA HIS A 92 16.08 -9.03 -11.13
C HIS A 92 17.02 -9.81 -12.05
N ASN A 93 16.69 -9.93 -13.34
CA ASN A 93 17.59 -10.52 -14.33
C ASN A 93 18.72 -9.59 -14.78
N GLY A 94 18.77 -8.35 -14.29
CA GLY A 94 19.85 -7.41 -14.55
C GLY A 94 19.64 -6.51 -15.77
N ASP A 95 18.43 -6.40 -16.33
CA ASP A 95 18.15 -5.61 -17.54
C ASP A 95 18.53 -4.13 -17.40
N ILE A 96 18.52 -3.58 -16.16
CA ILE A 96 18.96 -2.20 -15.89
C ILE A 96 20.32 -2.11 -15.17
N GLY A 97 20.99 -3.24 -14.93
CA GLY A 97 22.19 -3.31 -14.08
C GLY A 97 21.86 -3.17 -12.59
N ARG A 98 22.86 -2.86 -11.75
CA ARG A 98 22.64 -2.64 -10.32
C ARG A 98 21.81 -1.37 -10.11
N ILE A 99 20.84 -1.43 -9.20
CA ILE A 99 19.99 -0.27 -8.87
C ILE A 99 20.81 0.71 -8.03
N VAL A 100 20.77 1.99 -8.40
CA VAL A 100 21.49 3.08 -7.72
C VAL A 100 20.56 4.05 -6.99
N ALA A 101 19.31 4.20 -7.45
CA ALA A 101 18.31 5.05 -6.81
C ALA A 101 16.89 4.66 -7.25
N ALA A 102 15.89 5.12 -6.51
CA ALA A 102 14.50 5.02 -6.93
C ALA A 102 13.68 6.26 -6.57
N GLN A 103 12.62 6.48 -7.33
CA GLN A 103 11.64 7.53 -7.12
C GLN A 103 10.23 6.92 -7.14
N LEU A 104 9.48 7.18 -6.09
CA LEU A 104 8.13 6.69 -5.92
C LEU A 104 7.18 7.88 -5.79
N TYR A 105 6.14 7.91 -6.61
CA TYR A 105 5.14 8.95 -6.61
C TYR A 105 3.76 8.38 -6.40
N TYR A 106 3.02 8.95 -5.47
CA TYR A 106 1.58 8.74 -5.36
C TYR A 106 0.89 10.10 -5.32
N ASN A 107 0.74 10.71 -6.48
CA ASN A 107 0.13 12.02 -6.65
C ASN A 107 -1.28 11.83 -7.21
N ALA A 108 -2.24 11.71 -6.32
CA ALA A 108 -3.65 11.54 -6.65
C ALA A 108 -4.48 12.56 -5.89
N GLY A 109 -5.52 13.08 -6.53
CA GLY A 109 -6.43 14.03 -5.90
C GLY A 109 -7.03 13.47 -4.61
N GLY A 110 -7.12 14.30 -3.60
CA GLY A 110 -7.69 13.96 -2.29
C GLY A 110 -9.11 14.46 -2.10
N GLY A 111 -9.85 13.76 -1.26
CA GLY A 111 -11.16 14.19 -0.81
C GLY A 111 -11.09 15.36 0.15
N GLY A 112 -12.14 16.14 0.20
CA GLY A 112 -12.36 17.18 1.19
C GLY A 112 -13.81 17.10 1.68
N GLY A 113 -14.11 17.87 2.72
CA GLY A 113 -15.46 17.93 3.27
C GLY A 113 -15.62 19.10 4.20
N ALA A 114 -16.83 19.63 4.25
CA ALA A 114 -17.22 20.63 5.21
C ALA A 114 -17.30 20.02 6.62
N LYS A 115 -17.09 20.85 7.64
CA LYS A 115 -17.22 20.45 9.03
C LYS A 115 -18.63 19.91 9.31
N PRO A 116 -18.77 18.70 9.89
CA PRO A 116 -20.08 18.16 10.25
C PRO A 116 -20.67 18.94 11.43
N ALA A 117 -22.00 18.84 11.59
CA ALA A 117 -22.69 19.37 12.74
C ALA A 117 -22.26 18.66 14.04
N VAL A 118 -21.99 17.35 13.95
CA VAL A 118 -21.49 16.50 15.04
C VAL A 118 -20.36 15.63 14.50
N GLU A 119 -19.23 15.62 15.19
CA GLU A 119 -18.06 14.78 14.88
C GLU A 119 -17.98 13.66 15.94
N ASP A 120 -18.96 12.76 15.90
CA ASP A 120 -19.03 11.59 16.77
C ASP A 120 -18.22 10.40 16.22
N ASP A 121 -18.22 9.28 16.95
CA ASP A 121 -17.47 8.08 16.56
C ASP A 121 -18.00 7.47 15.26
N GLU A 122 -19.31 7.52 15.01
CA GLU A 122 -19.87 7.03 13.75
C GLU A 122 -19.38 7.87 12.57
N PHE A 123 -19.37 9.19 12.70
CA PHE A 123 -18.84 10.09 11.70
C PHE A 123 -17.35 9.79 11.42
N ARG A 124 -16.55 9.65 12.48
CA ARG A 124 -15.11 9.36 12.37
C ARG A 124 -14.84 8.02 11.69
N ILE A 125 -15.61 6.98 12.02
CA ILE A 125 -15.49 5.66 11.37
C ILE A 125 -15.84 5.74 9.89
N ARG A 126 -16.93 6.45 9.53
CA ARG A 126 -17.33 6.63 8.12
C ARG A 126 -16.33 7.46 7.31
N HIS A 127 -15.59 8.34 7.98
CA HIS A 127 -14.60 9.22 7.39
C HIS A 127 -13.17 8.89 7.87
N HIS A 128 -12.89 7.60 8.10
CA HIS A 128 -11.65 7.14 8.74
C HIS A 128 -10.38 7.59 8.01
N PHE A 129 -10.41 7.81 6.70
CA PHE A 129 -9.28 8.31 5.93
C PHE A 129 -8.71 9.64 6.42
N GLN A 130 -9.54 10.50 6.98
CA GLN A 130 -9.17 11.81 7.45
C GLN A 130 -8.56 11.80 8.87
N TYR A 131 -8.55 10.65 9.54
CA TYR A 131 -8.02 10.50 10.89
C TYR A 131 -6.80 9.59 10.89
N LEU A 132 -5.63 10.15 11.29
CA LEU A 132 -4.35 9.42 11.28
C LEU A 132 -4.40 8.14 12.11
N GLU A 133 -5.06 8.20 13.26
CA GLU A 133 -5.21 7.06 14.16
C GLU A 133 -6.07 5.92 13.60
N LEU A 134 -6.90 6.20 12.59
CA LEU A 134 -7.77 5.19 11.97
C LEU A 134 -7.23 4.66 10.65
N SER A 135 -6.46 5.47 9.91
CA SER A 135 -5.96 5.12 8.57
C SER A 135 -4.45 5.05 8.43
N GLY A 136 -3.71 5.73 9.30
CA GLY A 136 -2.28 5.99 9.12
C GLY A 136 -1.98 7.10 8.11
N GLY A 137 -3.02 7.80 7.62
CA GLY A 137 -2.91 8.89 6.65
C GLY A 137 -2.67 8.42 5.22
N THR A 138 -2.64 9.38 4.30
CA THR A 138 -2.54 9.09 2.85
C THR A 138 -1.21 8.46 2.44
N LEU A 139 -0.14 8.68 3.18
CA LEU A 139 1.12 7.98 2.95
C LEU A 139 0.95 6.47 3.13
N ASN A 140 0.38 6.07 4.25
CA ASN A 140 0.18 4.66 4.59
C ASN A 140 -0.93 4.01 3.76
N ASP A 141 -2.00 4.75 3.46
CA ASP A 141 -3.13 4.19 2.73
C ASP A 141 -2.91 4.13 1.22
N GLN A 142 -2.23 5.12 0.65
CA GLN A 142 -2.07 5.28 -0.79
C GLN A 142 -0.65 5.00 -1.27
N ALA A 143 0.37 5.70 -0.75
CA ALA A 143 1.74 5.52 -1.23
C ALA A 143 2.33 4.15 -0.89
N VAL A 144 1.72 3.42 0.04
CA VAL A 144 2.10 2.04 0.39
C VAL A 144 2.15 1.11 -0.82
N HIS A 145 1.34 1.33 -1.84
CA HIS A 145 1.38 0.54 -3.08
C HIS A 145 2.74 0.66 -3.79
N MET A 146 3.28 1.88 -3.89
CA MET A 146 4.58 2.08 -4.54
C MET A 146 5.73 1.65 -3.63
N MET A 147 5.56 1.78 -2.31
CA MET A 147 6.52 1.26 -1.34
C MET A 147 6.58 -0.27 -1.37
N ASP A 148 5.45 -0.93 -1.58
CA ASP A 148 5.37 -2.37 -1.76
C ASP A 148 6.11 -2.84 -3.02
N ILE A 149 5.89 -2.19 -4.16
CA ILE A 149 6.65 -2.47 -5.39
C ILE A 149 8.15 -2.22 -5.20
N CYS A 150 8.51 -1.15 -4.49
CA CYS A 150 9.91 -0.89 -4.16
C CYS A 150 10.52 -2.03 -3.32
N ARG A 151 9.77 -2.55 -2.35
CA ARG A 151 10.18 -3.69 -1.53
C ARG A 151 10.41 -4.95 -2.38
N GLU A 152 9.51 -5.22 -3.33
CA GLU A 152 9.65 -6.35 -4.25
C GLU A 152 10.88 -6.19 -5.16
N VAL A 153 11.08 -5.00 -5.73
CA VAL A 153 12.22 -4.71 -6.62
C VAL A 153 13.55 -4.78 -5.87
N LEU A 154 13.67 -4.14 -4.70
CA LEU A 154 14.93 -4.07 -3.94
C LEU A 154 15.20 -5.31 -3.08
N GLN A 155 14.18 -6.11 -2.77
CA GLN A 155 14.23 -7.28 -1.87
C GLN A 155 14.89 -6.98 -0.51
N ALA A 156 14.80 -5.73 -0.08
CA ALA A 156 15.42 -5.21 1.14
C ALA A 156 14.47 -4.30 1.91
N ASN A 157 14.74 -4.09 3.17
CA ASN A 157 14.06 -3.10 4.01
C ASN A 157 14.94 -1.86 4.15
N PRO A 158 14.36 -0.66 4.29
CA PRO A 158 15.14 0.54 4.54
C PRO A 158 15.85 0.48 5.89
N LEU A 159 17.02 1.08 5.97
CA LEU A 159 17.82 1.22 7.19
C LEU A 159 17.28 2.35 8.08
N TYR A 160 16.90 3.46 7.46
CA TYR A 160 16.25 4.61 8.10
C TYR A 160 15.50 5.45 7.07
N ALA A 161 14.69 6.38 7.57
CA ALA A 161 13.98 7.35 6.77
C ALA A 161 14.06 8.74 7.41
N MET A 162 14.00 9.78 6.57
CA MET A 162 13.81 11.16 6.98
C MET A 162 12.80 11.82 6.06
N GLY A 163 12.04 12.78 6.57
CA GLY A 163 11.06 13.44 5.72
C GLY A 163 10.20 14.45 6.43
N HIS A 164 9.37 15.08 5.65
CA HIS A 164 8.42 16.09 6.10
C HIS A 164 7.04 15.81 5.55
N SER A 165 6.04 16.26 6.30
CA SER A 165 4.66 16.22 5.86
C SER A 165 3.98 17.55 6.16
N SER A 166 2.92 17.86 5.43
CA SER A 166 2.11 19.05 5.67
C SER A 166 0.64 18.83 5.33
N ARG A 167 -0.18 19.69 5.94
CA ARG A 167 -1.62 19.77 5.66
C ARG A 167 -1.96 20.94 4.73
N LYS A 168 -0.98 21.55 4.08
CA LYS A 168 -1.18 22.72 3.21
C LYS A 168 -2.04 22.35 2.00
N GLY A 169 -3.04 23.18 1.71
CA GLY A 169 -3.93 22.98 0.58
C GLY A 169 -5.11 22.02 0.82
N VAL A 170 -5.24 21.47 2.02
CA VAL A 170 -6.41 20.65 2.39
C VAL A 170 -7.67 21.49 2.39
N LYS A 171 -8.71 20.99 1.73
CA LYS A 171 -10.07 21.56 1.74
C LYS A 171 -11.01 20.77 2.67
N CYS A 172 -10.46 20.05 3.64
CA CYS A 172 -11.22 19.26 4.61
C CYS A 172 -11.18 19.94 5.98
N GLU A 173 -12.34 20.22 6.55
CA GLU A 173 -12.49 20.96 7.80
C GLU A 173 -12.48 20.06 9.04
N TYR A 174 -12.34 18.75 8.86
CA TYR A 174 -12.27 17.76 9.93
C TYR A 174 -11.07 16.81 9.77
N GLY A 175 -10.82 16.00 10.80
CA GLY A 175 -9.70 15.07 10.85
C GLY A 175 -8.34 15.76 11.04
N ASN A 176 -7.28 14.98 11.07
CA ASN A 176 -5.92 15.42 11.38
C ASN A 176 -4.86 14.92 10.37
N PHE A 177 -5.29 14.33 9.24
CA PHE A 177 -4.38 13.76 8.24
C PHE A 177 -3.57 14.84 7.51
N ASN A 178 -2.36 14.49 7.10
CA ASN A 178 -1.56 15.28 6.18
C ASN A 178 -1.86 14.85 4.73
N THR A 179 -1.63 15.75 3.78
CA THR A 179 -1.92 15.54 2.37
C THR A 179 -0.70 15.63 1.49
N ASN A 180 0.43 16.03 2.06
CA ASN A 180 1.69 16.15 1.34
C ASN A 180 2.79 15.51 2.17
N TYR A 181 3.55 14.61 1.54
CA TYR A 181 4.68 13.93 2.13
C TYR A 181 5.87 13.95 1.16
N GLN A 182 7.05 14.21 1.71
CA GLN A 182 8.32 14.06 1.01
C GLN A 182 9.25 13.31 1.94
N ILE A 183 9.64 12.11 1.55
CA ILE A 183 10.41 11.20 2.38
C ILE A 183 11.58 10.65 1.58
N LEU A 184 12.72 10.59 2.22
CA LEU A 184 13.93 9.92 1.73
C LEU A 184 14.18 8.69 2.60
N TYR A 185 14.16 7.51 1.98
CA TYR A 185 14.57 6.26 2.60
C TYR A 185 15.99 5.90 2.18
N LYS A 186 16.79 5.47 3.17
CA LYS A 186 18.10 4.88 2.92
C LYS A 186 17.99 3.38 2.99
N TYR A 187 18.36 2.71 1.91
CA TYR A 187 18.43 1.26 1.80
C TYR A 187 19.89 0.76 1.91
N PRO A 188 20.10 -0.56 2.11
CA PRO A 188 21.42 -1.18 1.97
C PRO A 188 22.06 -0.85 0.60
N GLU A 189 23.35 -1.11 0.47
CA GLU A 189 24.12 -0.85 -0.75
C GLU A 189 24.13 0.61 -1.22
N ASP A 190 23.93 1.52 -0.26
CA ASP A 190 23.92 2.97 -0.48
C ASP A 190 22.78 3.49 -1.38
N ILE A 191 21.71 2.71 -1.58
CA ILE A 191 20.57 3.10 -2.40
C ILE A 191 19.71 4.14 -1.67
N ASN A 192 19.37 5.22 -2.38
CA ASN A 192 18.43 6.25 -1.91
C ASN A 192 17.10 6.10 -2.65
N VAL A 193 16.01 6.09 -1.89
CA VAL A 193 14.64 6.02 -2.44
C VAL A 193 13.86 7.25 -1.99
N MET A 194 13.46 8.07 -2.95
CA MET A 194 12.60 9.22 -2.70
C MET A 194 11.13 8.81 -2.82
N VAL A 195 10.33 9.17 -1.85
CA VAL A 195 8.87 9.00 -1.87
C VAL A 195 8.20 10.36 -1.81
N GLN A 196 7.35 10.65 -2.77
CA GLN A 196 6.48 11.81 -2.77
C GLN A 196 5.02 11.39 -2.87
N GLN A 197 4.21 11.90 -1.95
CA GLN A 197 2.77 11.73 -1.99
C GLN A 197 2.11 13.09 -1.87
N THR A 198 1.14 13.37 -2.72
CA THR A 198 0.25 14.53 -2.55
C THR A 198 -1.17 14.17 -2.90
N SER A 199 -2.10 14.67 -2.09
CA SER A 199 -3.55 14.49 -2.27
C SER A 199 -4.25 15.81 -2.57
N VAL A 200 -3.53 16.84 -3.03
CA VAL A 200 -4.10 18.15 -3.36
C VAL A 200 -3.92 18.49 -4.83
N GLY A 201 -4.88 19.23 -5.36
CA GLY A 201 -4.84 19.76 -6.73
C GLY A 201 -5.25 18.74 -7.80
N ALA A 202 -5.18 19.18 -9.05
CA ALA A 202 -5.26 18.31 -10.20
C ALA A 202 -3.92 17.57 -10.29
N ALA A 203 -3.93 16.29 -9.99
CA ALA A 203 -2.72 15.49 -9.93
C ALA A 203 -2.07 15.36 -11.31
N THR A 204 -1.06 16.18 -11.56
CA THR A 204 -0.09 15.92 -12.60
C THR A 204 1.04 15.11 -11.99
N GLY A 205 1.41 14.00 -12.60
CA GLY A 205 2.52 13.15 -12.14
C GLY A 205 2.12 11.75 -11.71
N GLY A 206 0.85 11.52 -11.43
CA GLY A 206 0.27 10.18 -11.30
C GLY A 206 0.88 9.31 -10.20
N VAL A 207 0.63 8.03 -10.32
CA VAL A 207 1.15 6.98 -9.44
C VAL A 207 2.23 6.24 -10.22
N VAL A 208 3.49 6.38 -9.78
CA VAL A 208 4.67 5.95 -10.54
C VAL A 208 5.73 5.36 -9.61
N ALA A 209 6.31 4.24 -10.00
CA ALA A 209 7.57 3.74 -9.46
C ALA A 209 8.65 3.79 -10.54
N ARG A 210 9.80 4.38 -10.24
CA ARG A 210 10.93 4.50 -11.15
C ARG A 210 12.21 4.04 -10.47
N PHE A 211 12.94 3.15 -11.11
CA PHE A 211 14.19 2.57 -10.63
C PHE A 211 15.32 2.89 -11.61
N PHE A 212 16.34 3.56 -11.12
CA PHE A 212 17.53 3.89 -11.89
C PHE A 212 18.59 2.84 -11.65
N GLY A 213 19.01 2.17 -12.69
CA GLY A 213 20.12 1.23 -12.71
C GLY A 213 21.32 1.80 -13.43
N GLU A 214 22.48 1.14 -13.31
CA GLU A 214 23.74 1.54 -13.97
C GLU A 214 23.61 1.53 -15.50
N ASN A 215 22.75 0.68 -16.07
CA ASN A 215 22.64 0.47 -17.51
C ASN A 215 21.27 0.85 -18.08
N GLY A 216 20.31 1.25 -17.25
CA GLY A 216 18.96 1.56 -17.71
C GLY A 216 18.06 2.04 -16.61
N THR A 217 16.80 2.30 -16.97
CA THR A 217 15.77 2.73 -16.03
C THR A 217 14.51 1.91 -16.25
N ALA A 218 13.93 1.39 -15.17
CA ALA A 218 12.60 0.79 -15.18
C ALA A 218 11.59 1.78 -14.65
N GLU A 219 10.47 1.94 -15.34
CA GLU A 219 9.37 2.81 -14.92
C GLU A 219 8.04 2.07 -15.02
N ALA A 220 7.25 2.14 -13.98
CA ALA A 220 5.92 1.56 -13.91
C ALA A 220 4.89 2.58 -13.42
N LYS A 221 3.80 2.73 -14.16
CA LYS A 221 2.69 3.65 -13.88
C LYS A 221 1.40 2.88 -13.67
N TYR A 222 0.51 3.39 -12.82
CA TYR A 222 -0.85 2.86 -12.73
C TYR A 222 -1.65 3.09 -14.02
N SER A 223 -1.57 4.32 -14.53
CA SER A 223 -2.12 4.70 -15.82
C SER A 223 -0.97 5.22 -16.66
N GLY A 224 -0.73 4.60 -17.78
CA GLY A 224 0.45 4.78 -18.61
C GLY A 224 1.33 3.54 -18.61
N GLY A 225 2.38 3.56 -19.41
CA GLY A 225 3.19 2.39 -19.71
C GLY A 225 4.00 1.86 -18.53
N VAL A 226 4.32 0.59 -18.60
CA VAL A 226 5.34 -0.06 -17.80
C VAL A 226 6.45 -0.48 -18.76
N PHE A 227 7.65 0.04 -18.57
CA PHE A 227 8.73 -0.12 -19.55
C PHE A 227 10.13 -0.04 -18.93
N ILE A 228 11.10 -0.53 -19.68
CA ILE A 228 12.53 -0.40 -19.40
C ILE A 228 13.19 0.36 -20.55
N THR A 229 14.03 1.35 -20.21
CA THR A 229 14.92 2.06 -21.15
C THR A 229 16.36 1.63 -20.93
N GLY A 230 17.19 1.80 -21.97
CA GLY A 230 18.58 1.39 -21.96
C GLY A 230 18.88 0.31 -23.00
N PRO A 231 20.03 -0.39 -22.91
CA PRO A 231 20.38 -1.43 -23.88
C PRO A 231 19.37 -2.58 -23.97
N ASN A 232 18.77 -2.96 -22.84
CA ASN A 232 17.78 -4.03 -22.75
C ASN A 232 16.35 -3.47 -22.71
N LYS A 233 16.05 -2.50 -23.59
CA LYS A 233 14.74 -1.86 -23.65
C LYS A 233 13.59 -2.85 -23.76
N TRP A 234 12.53 -2.59 -23.05
CA TRP A 234 11.30 -3.35 -23.08
C TRP A 234 10.10 -2.45 -22.80
N ASP A 235 8.97 -2.78 -23.37
CA ASP A 235 7.69 -2.13 -23.14
C ASP A 235 6.62 -3.22 -22.98
N SER A 236 5.80 -3.10 -21.96
CA SER A 236 4.72 -4.06 -21.69
C SER A 236 3.61 -4.00 -22.74
N GLY A 237 3.45 -2.88 -23.42
CA GLY A 237 2.29 -2.60 -24.26
C GLY A 237 0.98 -2.36 -23.48
N ILE A 238 1.07 -2.28 -22.15
CA ILE A 238 -0.09 -2.09 -21.26
C ILE A 238 -0.10 -0.64 -20.76
N ASP A 239 -1.15 0.11 -21.14
CA ASP A 239 -1.32 1.52 -20.76
C ASP A 239 -2.14 1.71 -19.47
N ASN A 240 -2.71 0.66 -18.92
CA ASN A 240 -3.49 0.66 -17.68
C ASN A 240 -3.14 -0.54 -16.81
N ALA A 241 -2.01 -0.47 -16.14
CA ALA A 241 -1.53 -1.55 -15.29
C ALA A 241 -2.43 -1.79 -14.06
N LEU A 242 -3.17 -0.78 -13.61
CA LEU A 242 -4.15 -0.96 -12.53
C LEU A 242 -5.35 -1.81 -13.02
N GLY A 243 -5.86 -1.54 -14.21
CA GLY A 243 -6.92 -2.36 -14.82
C GLY A 243 -6.47 -3.78 -15.14
N ASP A 244 -5.20 -3.98 -15.56
CA ASP A 244 -4.59 -5.31 -15.73
C ASP A 244 -4.56 -6.06 -14.40
N ALA A 245 -4.13 -5.41 -13.31
CA ALA A 245 -4.14 -6.00 -11.98
C ALA A 245 -5.55 -6.41 -11.51
N ASP A 246 -6.57 -5.59 -11.80
CA ASP A 246 -7.95 -5.88 -11.43
C ASP A 246 -8.54 -7.07 -12.20
N THR A 247 -8.04 -7.35 -13.39
CA THR A 247 -8.45 -8.49 -14.21
C THR A 247 -7.81 -9.80 -13.75
N ASN A 248 -6.61 -9.73 -13.16
CA ASN A 248 -5.79 -10.89 -12.78
C ASN A 248 -5.90 -11.27 -11.29
N LYS A 249 -6.76 -10.60 -10.52
CA LYS A 249 -7.01 -10.91 -9.10
C LYS A 249 -7.63 -12.26 -8.84
#